data_a438ac3a0e41dfff89914f17bf99061e
#
_entry.id   a438ac3a0e41dfff89914f17bf99061e
#
_cell.length_a   1.000
_cell.length_b   1.000
_cell.length_c   1.000
_cell.angle_alpha   90.00
_cell.angle_beta   90.00
_cell.angle_gamma   90.00
#
_symmetry.space_group_name_H-M   'P 1'
#
loop_
_entity.id
_entity.type
_entity.pdbx_description
1 polymer ?
#
loop_
_entity_poly.entity_id
_entity_poly.type
_entity_poly.pdbx_seq_one_letter_code
_entity_poly.pdbx_strand_id
1 'polypeptide(L)'
;MGLTVHVNLMSYNYKMEERRVQSFGKCLVMTTSMKFAEPWQILAKRCMDIVGGIIGLIVCGIFIVIFGPIIKLESPGPILFSQRRVGRNGRIFRIYKIRTMYPDAEERKKELMEKNQMQGLMFKMENDPRIIPIGHFLRKTSIDEFPQFWNAVSYTHLRAHET
;
A
#
# COMPACT_ATOMS: atom_id res chain seq x y z
N MET A 1 16.01 52.98 3.91
CA MET A 1 14.84 52.76 3.04
C MET A 1 14.36 51.33 3.21
N GLY A 2 13.17 51.16 3.81
CA GLY A 2 12.57 49.84 3.98
C GLY A 2 11.72 49.51 2.75
N LEU A 3 11.97 48.34 2.19
CA LEU A 3 11.16 47.81 1.08
C LEU A 3 9.93 47.14 1.67
N THR A 4 8.73 47.67 1.40
CA THR A 4 7.48 47.04 1.78
C THR A 4 7.02 46.16 0.61
N VAL A 5 7.07 44.84 0.80
CA VAL A 5 6.58 43.89 -0.21
C VAL A 5 5.14 43.47 0.17
N HIS A 6 4.19 43.87 -0.65
CA HIS A 6 2.80 43.42 -0.53
C HIS A 6 2.65 42.14 -1.37
N VAL A 7 2.46 41.00 -0.71
CA VAL A 7 2.10 39.76 -1.38
C VAL A 7 0.59 39.62 -1.34
N ASN A 8 -0.04 39.78 -2.53
CA ASN A 8 -1.47 39.54 -2.66
C ASN A 8 -1.75 38.05 -2.68
N LEU A 9 -2.22 37.54 -1.54
CA LEU A 9 -2.71 36.16 -1.42
C LEU A 9 -4.14 36.13 -1.92
N MET A 10 -4.37 35.79 -3.19
CA MET A 10 -5.72 35.53 -3.69
C MET A 10 -6.39 34.51 -2.78
N SER A 11 -7.38 34.96 -2.02
CA SER A 11 -8.18 34.09 -1.15
C SER A 11 -9.14 33.29 -2.02
N TYR A 12 -8.72 32.16 -2.53
CA TYR A 12 -9.68 31.12 -2.81
C TYR A 12 -10.26 30.66 -1.46
N ASN A 13 -11.58 30.50 -1.39
CA ASN A 13 -12.35 30.09 -0.21
C ASN A 13 -12.05 28.66 0.24
N TYR A 14 -10.78 28.34 0.45
CA TYR A 14 -10.39 27.15 1.21
C TYR A 14 -10.35 27.56 2.68
N LYS A 15 -11.04 26.81 3.56
CA LYS A 15 -10.90 26.90 5.01
C LYS A 15 -9.42 26.76 5.36
N MET A 16 -8.72 27.87 5.47
CA MET A 16 -7.33 27.93 5.95
C MET A 16 -7.40 27.92 7.47
N GLU A 17 -7.25 26.76 8.09
CA GLU A 17 -7.47 26.60 9.53
C GLU A 17 -6.29 27.02 10.39
N GLU A 18 -5.05 27.09 9.91
CA GLU A 18 -3.95 27.63 10.72
C GLU A 18 -2.90 28.36 9.89
N ARG A 19 -2.76 29.65 10.16
CA ARG A 19 -1.63 30.47 9.72
C ARG A 19 -0.66 30.60 10.92
N ARG A 20 0.54 30.08 10.79
CA ARG A 20 1.59 30.29 11.80
C ARG A 20 2.67 31.20 11.23
N VAL A 21 2.96 32.30 11.94
CA VAL A 21 4.11 33.14 11.64
C VAL A 21 5.30 32.55 12.39
N GLN A 22 6.30 32.11 11.65
CA GLN A 22 7.55 31.57 12.22
C GLN A 22 8.72 32.44 11.76
N SER A 23 9.70 32.66 12.66
CA SER A 23 10.94 33.33 12.29
C SER A 23 11.95 32.28 11.79
N PHE A 24 12.41 32.46 10.58
CA PHE A 24 13.51 31.66 10.01
C PHE A 24 14.74 32.58 9.93
N GLY A 25 15.60 32.52 10.92
CA GLY A 25 16.70 33.46 11.08
C GLY A 25 16.19 34.89 11.31
N LYS A 26 16.54 35.83 10.40
CA LYS A 26 16.06 37.23 10.45
C LYS A 26 14.80 37.50 9.63
N CYS A 27 14.23 36.46 8.99
CA CYS A 27 13.05 36.62 8.15
C CYS A 27 11.81 36.05 8.84
N LEU A 28 10.71 36.81 8.83
CA LEU A 28 9.38 36.35 9.22
C LEU A 28 8.75 35.62 8.03
N VAL A 29 8.47 34.31 8.19
CA VAL A 29 7.84 33.47 7.19
C VAL A 29 6.43 33.10 7.65
N MET A 30 5.45 33.34 6.83
CA MET A 30 4.09 32.86 7.06
C MET A 30 3.95 31.46 6.47
N THR A 31 3.89 30.46 7.35
CA THR A 31 3.65 29.07 6.97
C THR A 31 2.16 28.80 6.99
N THR A 32 1.60 28.51 5.83
CA THR A 32 0.22 28.04 5.69
C THR A 32 0.26 26.54 5.46
N SER A 33 -0.23 25.74 6.41
CA SER A 33 -0.33 24.30 6.23
C SER A 33 -1.79 23.94 5.90
N MET A 34 -1.97 23.24 4.80
CA MET A 34 -3.26 22.68 4.45
C MET A 34 -3.49 21.41 5.30
N LYS A 35 -4.51 21.44 6.13
CA LYS A 35 -5.08 20.32 6.90
C LYS A 35 -4.12 19.59 7.84
N PHE A 36 -4.02 20.04 9.06
CA PHE A 36 -3.72 19.13 10.17
C PHE A 36 -5.00 18.34 10.51
N ALA A 37 -4.90 17.00 10.42
CA ALA A 37 -5.95 16.16 10.98
C ALA A 37 -5.95 16.38 12.51
N GLU A 38 -7.12 16.60 13.08
CA GLU A 38 -7.23 16.71 14.54
C GLU A 38 -6.79 15.41 15.23
N PRO A 39 -6.19 15.47 16.44
CA PRO A 39 -5.69 14.29 17.14
C PRO A 39 -6.72 13.17 17.27
N TRP A 40 -7.99 13.52 17.49
CA TRP A 40 -9.08 12.55 17.59
C TRP A 40 -9.39 11.84 16.26
N GLN A 41 -9.24 12.55 15.12
CA GLN A 41 -9.43 11.95 13.78
C GLN A 41 -8.33 10.93 13.48
N ILE A 42 -7.09 11.22 13.88
CA ILE A 42 -5.97 10.29 13.78
C ILE A 42 -6.21 9.05 14.64
N LEU A 43 -6.70 9.25 15.88
CA LEU A 43 -7.03 8.16 16.78
C LEU A 43 -8.18 7.31 16.25
N ALA A 44 -9.28 7.95 15.82
CA ALA A 44 -10.44 7.27 15.25
C ALA A 44 -10.05 6.45 14.00
N LYS A 45 -9.25 7.05 13.10
CA LYS A 45 -8.71 6.33 11.96
C LYS A 45 -7.90 5.11 12.39
N ARG A 46 -7.04 5.23 13.39
CA ARG A 46 -6.23 4.13 13.87
C ARG A 46 -7.07 2.99 14.46
N CYS A 47 -8.10 3.33 15.25
CA CYS A 47 -9.03 2.33 15.75
C CYS A 47 -9.72 1.58 14.61
N MET A 48 -10.21 2.30 13.59
CA MET A 48 -10.81 1.67 12.40
C MET A 48 -9.81 0.80 11.64
N ASP A 49 -8.57 1.25 11.45
CA ASP A 49 -7.52 0.49 10.76
C ASP A 49 -7.20 -0.81 11.52
N ILE A 50 -7.16 -0.79 12.84
CA ILE A 50 -6.91 -1.97 13.68
C ILE A 50 -8.09 -2.93 13.64
N VAL A 51 -9.31 -2.44 13.88
CA VAL A 51 -10.52 -3.27 13.88
C VAL A 51 -10.74 -3.90 12.50
N GLY A 52 -10.68 -3.11 11.44
CA GLY A 52 -10.78 -3.59 10.06
C GLY A 52 -9.67 -4.58 9.71
N GLY A 53 -8.45 -4.32 10.18
CA GLY A 53 -7.31 -5.21 9.98
C GLY A 53 -7.49 -6.57 10.68
N ILE A 54 -7.99 -6.58 11.92
CA ILE A 54 -8.27 -7.84 12.66
C ILE A 54 -9.36 -8.65 11.96
N ILE A 55 -10.46 -8.00 11.56
CA ILE A 55 -11.54 -8.66 10.82
C ILE A 55 -11.00 -9.22 9.49
N GLY A 56 -10.23 -8.42 8.76
CA GLY A 56 -9.60 -8.86 7.50
C GLY A 56 -8.65 -10.04 7.68
N LEU A 57 -7.90 -10.11 8.80
CA LEU A 57 -7.03 -11.24 9.12
C LEU A 57 -7.81 -12.50 9.46
N ILE A 58 -8.94 -12.40 10.17
CA ILE A 58 -9.81 -13.55 10.47
C ILE A 58 -10.34 -14.12 9.15
N VAL A 59 -10.87 -13.28 8.27
CA VAL A 59 -11.35 -13.68 6.94
C VAL A 59 -10.22 -14.29 6.11
N CYS A 60 -9.03 -13.70 6.15
CA CYS A 60 -7.83 -14.25 5.51
C CYS A 60 -7.50 -15.66 6.02
N GLY A 61 -7.59 -15.88 7.32
CA GLY A 61 -7.40 -17.21 7.93
C GLY A 61 -8.37 -18.24 7.38
N ILE A 62 -9.65 -17.89 7.24
CA ILE A 62 -10.67 -18.75 6.64
C ILE A 62 -10.30 -19.11 5.20
N PHE A 63 -9.91 -18.11 4.39
CA PHE A 63 -9.49 -18.36 3.01
C PHE A 63 -8.24 -19.24 2.91
N ILE A 64 -7.27 -19.08 3.81
CA ILE A 64 -6.08 -19.94 3.85
C ILE A 64 -6.46 -21.39 4.19
N VAL A 65 -7.40 -21.60 5.10
CA VAL A 65 -7.88 -22.94 5.45
C VAL A 65 -8.60 -23.62 4.28
N ILE A 66 -9.42 -22.85 3.53
CA ILE A 66 -10.17 -23.37 2.39
C ILE A 66 -9.26 -23.59 1.17
N PHE A 67 -8.53 -22.58 0.75
CA PHE A 67 -7.76 -22.59 -0.49
C PHE A 67 -6.34 -23.12 -0.33
N GLY A 68 -5.77 -23.09 0.88
CA GLY A 68 -4.42 -23.55 1.15
C GLY A 68 -4.15 -25.02 0.74
N PRO A 69 -5.01 -25.98 1.11
CA PRO A 69 -4.88 -27.36 0.65
C PRO A 69 -4.93 -27.48 -0.88
N ILE A 70 -5.84 -26.77 -1.54
CA ILE A 70 -5.99 -26.79 -3.01
C ILE A 70 -4.70 -26.27 -3.67
N ILE A 71 -4.18 -25.15 -3.19
CA ILE A 71 -2.93 -24.56 -3.70
C ILE A 71 -1.77 -25.54 -3.53
N LYS A 72 -1.68 -26.25 -2.39
CA LYS A 72 -0.63 -27.23 -2.17
C LYS A 72 -0.72 -28.45 -3.06
N LEU A 73 -1.95 -28.87 -3.40
CA LEU A 73 -2.18 -30.00 -4.30
C LEU A 73 -1.83 -29.63 -5.76
N GLU A 74 -2.18 -28.42 -6.20
CA GLU A 74 -1.86 -27.94 -7.55
C GLU A 74 -0.38 -27.58 -7.73
N SER A 75 0.28 -27.10 -6.66
CA SER A 75 1.66 -26.63 -6.73
C SER A 75 2.36 -26.78 -5.37
N PRO A 76 3.44 -27.61 -5.29
CA PRO A 76 4.20 -27.79 -4.06
C PRO A 76 4.90 -26.49 -3.64
N GLY A 77 4.94 -26.22 -2.31
CA GLY A 77 5.63 -25.07 -1.73
C GLY A 77 4.78 -24.25 -0.75
N PRO A 78 5.24 -23.05 -0.33
CA PRO A 78 4.56 -22.22 0.65
C PRO A 78 3.26 -21.63 0.10
N ILE A 79 2.21 -21.53 0.94
CA ILE A 79 0.91 -20.97 0.57
C ILE A 79 1.00 -19.43 0.44
N LEU A 80 1.81 -18.81 1.29
CA LEU A 80 2.00 -17.37 1.30
C LEU A 80 3.25 -16.99 0.50
N PHE A 81 3.10 -15.99 -0.34
CA PHE A 81 4.17 -15.33 -1.07
C PHE A 81 4.46 -13.97 -0.45
N SER A 82 5.72 -13.61 -0.30
CA SER A 82 6.14 -12.30 0.18
C SER A 82 7.01 -11.58 -0.82
N GLN A 83 6.75 -10.29 -1.04
CA GLN A 83 7.51 -9.44 -1.95
C GLN A 83 7.97 -8.17 -1.23
N ARG A 84 9.21 -7.76 -1.46
CA ARG A 84 9.72 -6.47 -0.97
C ARG A 84 9.18 -5.34 -1.86
N ARG A 85 8.70 -4.29 -1.24
CA ARG A 85 8.24 -3.07 -1.92
C ARG A 85 8.85 -1.85 -1.24
N VAL A 86 9.05 -0.80 -2.02
CA VAL A 86 9.48 0.50 -1.51
C VAL A 86 8.23 1.31 -1.17
N GLY A 87 8.11 1.69 0.09
CA GLY A 87 7.03 2.52 0.60
C GLY A 87 7.41 4.01 0.63
N ARG A 88 6.62 4.78 1.37
CA ARG A 88 6.85 6.21 1.57
C ARG A 88 8.22 6.44 2.21
N ASN A 89 8.92 7.50 1.78
CA ASN A 89 10.26 7.87 2.23
C ASN A 89 11.35 6.82 1.96
N GLY A 90 11.17 5.95 0.92
CA GLY A 90 12.18 4.96 0.56
C GLY A 90 12.25 3.73 1.49
N ARG A 91 11.38 3.60 2.49
CA ARG A 91 11.38 2.45 3.40
C ARG A 91 10.96 1.18 2.69
N ILE A 92 11.77 0.14 2.82
CA ILE A 92 11.46 -1.18 2.27
C ILE A 92 10.57 -1.94 3.23
N PHE A 93 9.46 -2.46 2.72
CA PHE A 93 8.55 -3.31 3.47
C PHE A 93 8.18 -4.56 2.69
N ARG A 94 7.64 -5.56 3.37
CA ARG A 94 7.17 -6.80 2.76
C ARG A 94 5.66 -6.79 2.66
N ILE A 95 5.15 -7.01 1.46
CA ILE A 95 3.74 -7.33 1.25
C ILE A 95 3.57 -8.84 1.20
N TYR A 96 2.46 -9.30 1.74
CA TYR A 96 2.09 -10.71 1.74
C TYR A 96 0.89 -10.94 0.83
N LYS A 97 0.93 -12.04 0.07
CA LYS A 97 -0.17 -12.48 -0.80
C LYS A 97 -0.33 -13.99 -0.69
N ILE A 98 -1.53 -14.51 -0.99
CA ILE A 98 -1.70 -15.92 -1.24
C ILE A 98 -1.04 -16.24 -2.58
N ARG A 99 -0.29 -17.35 -2.64
CA ARG A 99 0.41 -17.77 -3.86
C ARG A 99 -0.58 -18.20 -4.92
N THR A 100 -0.51 -17.56 -6.07
CA THR A 100 -1.36 -17.81 -7.24
C THR A 100 -0.56 -18.25 -8.48
N MET A 101 0.76 -18.40 -8.34
CA MET A 101 1.67 -18.80 -9.42
C MET A 101 2.52 -20.00 -9.01
N TYR A 102 3.03 -20.71 -10.00
CA TYR A 102 4.00 -21.78 -9.78
C TYR A 102 5.33 -21.23 -9.22
N PRO A 103 6.14 -22.05 -8.49
CA PRO A 103 7.41 -21.61 -7.92
C PRO A 103 8.42 -21.12 -8.95
N ASP A 104 8.40 -21.66 -10.15
CA ASP A 104 9.26 -21.34 -11.30
C ASP A 104 8.73 -20.18 -12.18
N ALA A 105 7.73 -19.45 -11.69
CA ALA A 105 7.08 -18.37 -12.43
C ALA A 105 8.04 -17.25 -12.89
N GLU A 106 9.08 -16.94 -12.11
CA GLU A 106 10.09 -15.93 -12.48
C GLU A 106 11.03 -16.41 -13.59
N GLU A 107 11.36 -17.70 -13.62
CA GLU A 107 12.17 -18.29 -14.68
C GLU A 107 11.38 -18.30 -16.00
N ARG A 108 10.14 -18.78 -15.96
CA ARG A 108 9.22 -18.76 -17.10
C ARG A 108 8.90 -17.34 -17.59
N LYS A 109 8.96 -16.33 -16.72
CA LYS A 109 8.75 -14.94 -17.13
C LYS A 109 9.74 -14.49 -18.17
N LYS A 110 11.02 -14.88 -18.04
CA LYS A 110 12.07 -14.51 -18.99
C LYS A 110 11.78 -15.05 -20.40
N GLU A 111 11.29 -16.28 -20.49
CA GLU A 111 10.93 -16.92 -21.76
C GLU A 111 9.67 -16.31 -22.40
N LEU A 112 8.77 -15.79 -21.55
CA LEU A 112 7.51 -15.21 -22.00
C LEU A 112 7.58 -13.70 -22.26
N MET A 113 8.73 -13.06 -22.04
CA MET A 113 8.88 -11.60 -22.23
C MET A 113 8.59 -11.16 -23.66
N GLU A 114 8.87 -12.01 -24.67
CA GLU A 114 8.56 -11.74 -26.08
C GLU A 114 7.05 -11.66 -26.36
N LYS A 115 6.23 -12.33 -25.53
CA LYS A 115 4.75 -12.36 -25.65
C LYS A 115 4.07 -11.33 -24.75
N ASN A 116 4.85 -10.40 -24.18
CA ASN A 116 4.32 -9.37 -23.29
C ASN A 116 3.40 -8.40 -24.03
N GLN A 117 2.18 -8.19 -23.52
CA GLN A 117 1.20 -7.26 -24.08
C GLN A 117 1.41 -5.80 -23.63
N MET A 118 2.30 -5.56 -22.66
CA MET A 118 2.64 -4.22 -22.18
C MET A 118 4.05 -3.83 -22.58
N GLN A 119 4.21 -2.56 -22.93
CA GLN A 119 5.54 -1.99 -23.17
C GLN A 119 6.24 -1.68 -21.84
N GLY A 120 7.53 -2.00 -21.74
CA GLY A 120 8.38 -1.69 -20.59
C GLY A 120 8.50 -2.82 -19.55
N LEU A 121 8.75 -2.44 -18.31
CA LEU A 121 9.05 -3.37 -17.20
C LEU A 121 7.83 -4.12 -16.63
N MET A 122 6.62 -3.74 -17.05
CA MET A 122 5.40 -4.40 -16.59
C MET A 122 5.07 -5.58 -17.50
N PHE A 123 4.80 -6.73 -16.89
CA PHE A 123 4.38 -7.95 -17.60
C PHE A 123 2.89 -8.17 -17.39
N LYS A 124 2.13 -8.19 -18.49
CA LYS A 124 0.71 -8.54 -18.48
C LYS A 124 0.40 -9.43 -19.71
N MET A 125 -0.25 -10.54 -19.47
CA MET A 125 -0.68 -11.49 -20.48
C MET A 125 -2.06 -12.01 -20.12
N GLU A 126 -2.97 -12.13 -21.09
CA GLU A 126 -4.37 -12.47 -20.84
C GLU A 126 -4.52 -13.90 -20.30
N ASN A 127 -3.74 -14.84 -20.81
CA ASN A 127 -3.69 -16.23 -20.33
C ASN A 127 -2.26 -16.57 -19.91
N ASP A 128 -1.88 -16.13 -18.71
CA ASP A 128 -0.54 -16.35 -18.18
C ASP A 128 -0.39 -17.81 -17.69
N PRO A 129 0.43 -18.64 -18.36
CA PRO A 129 0.59 -20.07 -18.03
C PRO A 129 1.30 -20.29 -16.68
N ARG A 130 1.80 -19.24 -16.06
CA ARG A 130 2.45 -19.30 -14.75
C ARG A 130 1.46 -19.30 -13.59
N ILE A 131 0.18 -18.99 -13.88
CA ILE A 131 -0.87 -18.94 -12.87
C ILE A 131 -1.43 -20.35 -12.69
N ILE A 132 -1.54 -20.80 -11.43
CA ILE A 132 -2.18 -22.09 -11.12
C ILE A 132 -3.70 -21.98 -11.38
N PRO A 133 -4.40 -23.08 -11.66
CA PRO A 133 -5.84 -23.05 -12.01
C PRO A 133 -6.69 -22.29 -10.98
N ILE A 134 -6.56 -22.59 -9.68
CA ILE A 134 -7.26 -21.86 -8.62
C ILE A 134 -6.78 -20.40 -8.52
N GLY A 135 -5.55 -20.10 -8.95
CA GLY A 135 -4.98 -18.76 -8.92
C GLY A 135 -5.73 -17.75 -9.78
N HIS A 136 -6.32 -18.18 -10.90
CA HIS A 136 -7.17 -17.33 -11.74
C HIS A 136 -8.39 -16.83 -10.97
N PHE A 137 -9.04 -17.71 -10.22
CA PHE A 137 -10.19 -17.36 -9.39
C PHE A 137 -9.77 -16.41 -8.25
N LEU A 138 -8.69 -16.72 -7.53
CA LEU A 138 -8.19 -15.93 -6.42
C LEU A 138 -7.84 -14.49 -6.86
N ARG A 139 -7.22 -14.33 -8.03
CA ARG A 139 -6.90 -13.03 -8.61
C ARG A 139 -8.12 -12.26 -9.07
N LYS A 140 -9.08 -12.93 -9.72
CA LYS A 140 -10.32 -12.32 -10.18
C LYS A 140 -11.15 -11.77 -9.01
N THR A 141 -11.13 -12.45 -7.86
CA THR A 141 -11.84 -12.05 -6.64
C THR A 141 -10.99 -11.21 -5.68
N SER A 142 -9.72 -10.98 -5.99
CA SER A 142 -8.74 -10.29 -5.12
C SER A 142 -8.57 -10.94 -3.74
N ILE A 143 -8.94 -12.20 -3.59
CA ILE A 143 -8.76 -12.97 -2.34
C ILE A 143 -7.27 -13.15 -2.03
N ASP A 144 -6.42 -13.23 -3.06
CA ASP A 144 -4.97 -13.34 -2.90
C ASP A 144 -4.33 -12.15 -2.17
N GLU A 145 -5.01 -11.01 -2.09
CA GLU A 145 -4.51 -9.81 -1.43
C GLU A 145 -4.90 -9.66 0.05
N PHE A 146 -5.78 -10.52 0.57
CA PHE A 146 -6.21 -10.47 1.97
C PHE A 146 -5.07 -10.51 3.00
N PRO A 147 -3.96 -11.26 2.80
CA PRO A 147 -2.84 -11.20 3.73
C PRO A 147 -2.22 -9.81 3.91
N GLN A 148 -2.50 -8.84 3.02
CA GLN A 148 -2.04 -7.46 3.17
C GLN A 148 -2.72 -6.72 4.33
N PHE A 149 -3.84 -7.23 4.87
CA PHE A 149 -4.41 -6.71 6.12
C PHE A 149 -3.43 -6.80 7.28
N TRP A 150 -2.50 -7.75 7.27
CA TRP A 150 -1.38 -7.77 8.20
C TRP A 150 -0.52 -6.52 8.11
N ASN A 151 -0.30 -6.03 6.90
CA ASN A 151 0.44 -4.79 6.70
C ASN A 151 -0.33 -3.58 7.25
N ALA A 152 -1.66 -3.53 7.10
CA ALA A 152 -2.47 -2.45 7.66
C ALA A 152 -2.35 -2.38 9.20
N VAL A 153 -2.36 -3.53 9.89
CA VAL A 153 -2.19 -3.60 11.34
C VAL A 153 -0.76 -3.26 11.77
N SER A 154 0.26 -3.81 11.09
CA SER A 154 1.67 -3.66 11.48
C SER A 154 2.25 -2.30 11.09
N TYR A 155 1.83 -1.70 9.97
CA TYR A 155 2.34 -0.40 9.51
C TYR A 155 1.73 0.79 10.24
N THR A 156 0.51 0.68 10.76
CA THR A 156 -0.06 1.73 11.62
C THR A 156 0.79 1.96 12.88
N HIS A 157 1.51 0.95 13.35
CA HIS A 157 2.40 1.07 14.51
C HIS A 157 3.67 1.90 14.22
N LEU A 158 4.21 1.83 12.98
CA LEU A 158 5.42 2.57 12.59
C LEU A 158 5.17 4.06 12.30
N ARG A 159 3.93 4.45 12.00
CA ARG A 159 3.56 5.83 11.68
C ARG A 159 3.39 6.73 12.91
N ALA A 160 3.25 6.14 14.10
CA ALA A 160 3.07 6.89 15.35
C ALA A 160 4.37 7.48 15.93
N HIS A 161 5.54 7.09 15.40
CA HIS A 161 6.85 7.58 15.84
C HIS A 161 7.48 8.63 14.91
N GLU A 162 6.73 9.13 13.93
CA GLU A 162 7.24 10.12 12.95
C GLU A 162 6.62 11.52 13.11
N THR A 163 6.17 11.85 14.31
CA THR A 163 5.81 13.24 14.66
C THR A 163 6.88 13.87 15.51
#